data_5b3ad251d9180915a8b7f5ab0c135ef2
#
_entry.id   5b3ad251d9180915a8b7f5ab0c135ef2
#
_cell.length_a   1.000
_cell.length_b   1.000
_cell.length_c   1.000
_cell.angle_alpha   90.00
_cell.angle_beta   90.00
_cell.angle_gamma   90.00
#
_symmetry.space_group_name_H-M   'P 1'
#
loop_
_entity.id
_entity.type
_entity.pdbx_description
1 polymer ?
#
loop_
_entity_poly.entity_id
_entity_poly.type
_entity_poly.pdbx_seq_one_letter_code
_entity_poly.pdbx_strand_id
1 'polypeptide(L)'
;MGCHRSPERIVLLVYSPHGKDQLSYYEEAFERLYPQVDVQWLDMSSQAVYDRIATERANPQASLWWGGPSWLFEQAAEEGLLEAYRPTWAEAIAPEYRDPEFRWVGTYLTPEVIVYNREKIRREEAPGDWDALLDPRWRGKIVLRYPPVSGTMQAILGALVLRQPTVREGFLWLARLDEQTRTYAADPTQLYVLLARGETPITLWNLTDVVLQAERYGFPFDFVVPRSGAPVLVDGIALVRGGPNMEWARRFYEFVTSREALLEQSRLFYRIPARRDIKPEEFPDWVPEELRPMPVDWSRLRRLRQAWMAYWDEHIRGRGGRYLANPGPPPPE
;
A
#
# COMPACT_ATOMS: atom_id res chain seq x y z
N MET A 1 -11.04 51.06 -19.32
CA MET A 1 -11.29 49.65 -19.14
C MET A 1 -10.07 49.05 -18.40
N GLY A 2 -10.17 48.91 -17.10
CA GLY A 2 -9.08 48.28 -16.33
C GLY A 2 -9.14 46.77 -16.47
N CYS A 3 -8.10 46.18 -17.05
CA CYS A 3 -7.90 44.75 -16.97
C CYS A 3 -7.66 44.43 -15.46
N HIS A 4 -8.69 43.94 -14.79
CA HIS A 4 -8.49 43.21 -13.55
C HIS A 4 -7.77 41.90 -13.91
N ARG A 5 -6.43 41.88 -13.78
CA ARG A 5 -5.71 40.62 -13.65
C ARG A 5 -6.27 39.96 -12.37
N SER A 6 -6.89 38.81 -12.52
CA SER A 6 -7.17 37.94 -11.38
C SER A 6 -5.85 37.78 -10.61
N PRO A 7 -5.84 37.91 -9.28
CA PRO A 7 -4.63 37.71 -8.51
C PRO A 7 -4.07 36.32 -8.84
N GLU A 8 -2.77 36.28 -9.09
CA GLU A 8 -2.04 35.03 -9.37
C GLU A 8 -2.21 34.09 -8.18
N ARG A 9 -2.79 32.92 -8.39
CA ARG A 9 -3.04 31.95 -7.30
C ARG A 9 -1.72 31.34 -6.85
N ILE A 10 -1.63 30.98 -5.57
CA ILE A 10 -0.48 30.33 -4.96
C ILE A 10 -0.54 28.85 -5.33
N VAL A 11 0.40 28.39 -6.15
CA VAL A 11 0.45 27.00 -6.57
C VAL A 11 0.98 26.12 -5.44
N LEU A 12 0.23 25.06 -5.10
CA LEU A 12 0.62 24.00 -4.18
C LEU A 12 0.71 22.69 -4.95
N LEU A 13 1.93 22.22 -5.24
CA LEU A 13 2.12 20.98 -5.98
C LEU A 13 2.28 19.79 -5.03
N VAL A 14 1.45 18.76 -5.23
CA VAL A 14 1.39 17.50 -4.47
C VAL A 14 1.77 16.33 -5.37
N TYR A 15 2.71 15.49 -4.93
CA TYR A 15 2.99 14.20 -5.58
C TYR A 15 2.30 13.07 -4.83
N SER A 16 1.60 12.18 -5.54
CA SER A 16 0.77 11.17 -4.90
C SER A 16 0.50 9.95 -5.79
N PRO A 17 0.36 8.75 -5.22
CA PRO A 17 -0.16 7.57 -5.90
C PRO A 17 -1.66 7.30 -5.61
N HIS A 18 -2.39 8.24 -5.03
CA HIS A 18 -3.75 7.99 -4.53
C HIS A 18 -4.84 7.97 -5.61
N GLY A 19 -4.51 8.28 -6.85
CA GLY A 19 -5.47 8.32 -7.93
C GLY A 19 -6.34 9.58 -7.96
N LYS A 20 -6.85 9.86 -9.15
CA LYS A 20 -7.54 11.10 -9.49
C LYS A 20 -8.73 11.43 -8.57
N ASP A 21 -9.57 10.45 -8.27
CA ASP A 21 -10.83 10.69 -7.55
C ASP A 21 -10.57 11.28 -6.15
N GLN A 22 -9.62 10.72 -5.41
CA GLN A 22 -9.25 11.22 -4.09
C GLN A 22 -8.54 12.57 -4.18
N LEU A 23 -7.62 12.73 -5.13
CA LEU A 23 -6.83 13.95 -5.29
C LEU A 23 -7.71 15.13 -5.69
N SER A 24 -8.57 14.98 -6.71
CA SER A 24 -9.50 16.02 -7.12
C SER A 24 -10.50 16.40 -6.03
N TYR A 25 -10.98 15.43 -5.25
CA TYR A 25 -11.89 15.71 -4.15
C TYR A 25 -11.27 16.64 -3.11
N TYR A 26 -10.02 16.38 -2.69
CA TYR A 26 -9.33 17.20 -1.68
C TYR A 26 -8.76 18.50 -2.25
N GLU A 27 -8.39 18.56 -3.53
CA GLU A 27 -8.11 19.79 -4.27
C GLU A 27 -9.31 20.74 -4.18
N GLU A 28 -10.48 20.31 -4.68
CA GLU A 28 -11.70 21.12 -4.68
C GLU A 28 -12.13 21.54 -3.26
N ALA A 29 -12.03 20.63 -2.28
CA ALA A 29 -12.40 20.93 -0.91
C ALA A 29 -11.47 21.96 -0.27
N PHE A 30 -10.16 21.87 -0.52
CA PHE A 30 -9.20 22.83 0.01
C PHE A 30 -9.31 24.20 -0.67
N GLU A 31 -9.51 24.24 -1.99
CA GLU A 31 -9.67 25.48 -2.76
C GLU A 31 -10.96 26.23 -2.41
N ARG A 32 -12.03 25.53 -2.05
CA ARG A 32 -13.25 26.18 -1.50
C ARG A 32 -12.96 26.93 -0.20
N LEU A 33 -12.06 26.40 0.66
CA LEU A 33 -11.67 27.05 1.89
C LEU A 33 -10.64 28.17 1.67
N TYR A 34 -9.80 28.01 0.66
CA TYR A 34 -8.67 28.89 0.37
C TYR A 34 -8.61 29.26 -1.14
N PRO A 35 -9.52 30.13 -1.64
CA PRO A 35 -9.64 30.41 -3.08
C PRO A 35 -8.37 31.01 -3.72
N GLN A 36 -7.45 31.55 -2.91
CA GLN A 36 -6.15 32.07 -3.35
C GLN A 36 -5.12 30.99 -3.64
N VAL A 37 -5.41 29.71 -3.30
CA VAL A 37 -4.51 28.56 -3.53
C VAL A 37 -4.99 27.77 -4.75
N ASP A 38 -4.03 27.31 -5.55
CA ASP A 38 -4.20 26.41 -6.69
C ASP A 38 -3.50 25.10 -6.35
N VAL A 39 -4.27 24.09 -5.94
CA VAL A 39 -3.74 22.78 -5.62
C VAL A 39 -3.56 21.98 -6.91
N GLN A 40 -2.33 21.71 -7.26
CA GLN A 40 -1.98 20.86 -8.38
C GLN A 40 -1.43 19.54 -7.88
N TRP A 41 -1.68 18.45 -8.59
CA TRP A 41 -1.17 17.15 -8.21
C TRP A 41 -0.69 16.36 -9.42
N LEU A 42 0.29 15.50 -9.17
CA LEU A 42 0.73 14.50 -10.13
C LEU A 42 0.48 13.11 -9.53
N ASP A 43 -0.42 12.37 -10.20
CA ASP A 43 -0.67 10.96 -9.90
C ASP A 43 0.38 10.09 -10.59
N MET A 44 1.16 9.38 -9.79
CA MET A 44 2.21 8.48 -10.30
C MET A 44 2.48 7.37 -9.27
N SER A 45 3.11 6.27 -9.69
CA SER A 45 3.45 5.20 -8.75
C SER A 45 4.31 5.70 -7.59
N SER A 46 4.19 5.08 -6.40
CA SER A 46 4.95 5.50 -5.21
C SER A 46 6.46 5.53 -5.44
N GLN A 47 7.00 4.58 -6.23
CA GLN A 47 8.41 4.59 -6.60
C GLN A 47 8.75 5.80 -7.49
N ALA A 48 7.90 6.13 -8.48
CA ALA A 48 8.10 7.29 -9.34
C ALA A 48 8.04 8.61 -8.57
N VAL A 49 7.21 8.70 -7.52
CA VAL A 49 7.20 9.86 -6.61
C VAL A 49 8.55 10.01 -5.93
N TYR A 50 9.04 8.93 -5.31
CA TYR A 50 10.35 8.94 -4.64
C TYR A 50 11.47 9.32 -5.62
N ASP A 51 11.55 8.66 -6.77
CA ASP A 51 12.60 8.90 -7.78
C ASP A 51 12.61 10.36 -8.25
N ARG A 52 11.41 10.94 -8.41
CA ARG A 52 11.25 12.32 -8.82
C ARG A 52 11.71 13.31 -7.75
N ILE A 53 11.30 13.12 -6.50
CA ILE A 53 11.74 13.94 -5.37
C ILE A 53 13.27 13.88 -5.23
N ALA A 54 13.86 12.69 -5.35
CA ALA A 54 15.31 12.51 -5.29
C ALA A 54 16.03 13.21 -6.44
N THR A 55 15.48 13.18 -7.65
CA THR A 55 16.04 13.86 -8.83
C THR A 55 15.93 15.38 -8.71
N GLU A 56 14.83 15.88 -8.16
CA GLU A 56 14.55 17.32 -7.98
C GLU A 56 15.18 17.92 -6.72
N ARG A 57 15.99 17.14 -5.95
CA ARG A 57 16.56 17.56 -4.65
C ARG A 57 17.25 18.92 -4.62
N ALA A 58 17.87 19.34 -5.75
CA ALA A 58 18.54 20.63 -5.88
C ALA A 58 17.58 21.79 -6.16
N ASN A 59 16.40 21.50 -6.69
CA ASN A 59 15.35 22.47 -6.99
C ASN A 59 13.97 21.77 -6.87
N PRO A 60 13.47 21.52 -5.65
CA PRO A 60 12.23 20.81 -5.41
C PRO A 60 11.03 21.52 -6.05
N GLN A 61 10.24 20.80 -6.79
CA GLN A 61 9.03 21.33 -7.42
C GLN A 61 7.79 21.09 -6.57
N ALA A 62 7.68 19.90 -5.96
CA ALA A 62 6.59 19.59 -5.06
C ALA A 62 6.88 20.08 -3.63
N SER A 63 5.81 20.43 -2.93
CA SER A 63 5.84 20.80 -1.51
C SER A 63 5.41 19.65 -0.61
N LEU A 64 4.63 18.71 -1.16
CA LEU A 64 4.03 17.63 -0.40
C LEU A 64 4.11 16.31 -1.17
N TRP A 65 4.42 15.25 -0.44
CA TRP A 65 4.26 13.87 -0.88
C TRP A 65 3.17 13.20 -0.03
N TRP A 66 2.09 12.76 -0.66
CA TRP A 66 0.95 12.16 0.02
C TRP A 66 0.63 10.78 -0.54
N GLY A 67 0.88 9.73 0.24
CA GLY A 67 0.62 8.34 -0.09
C GLY A 67 1.83 7.55 -0.54
N GLY A 68 1.73 6.25 -0.37
CA GLY A 68 2.79 5.29 -0.64
C GLY A 68 3.37 4.67 0.64
N PRO A 69 4.06 3.53 0.51
CA PRO A 69 4.47 2.73 1.64
C PRO A 69 5.60 3.38 2.46
N SER A 70 5.56 3.19 3.77
CA SER A 70 6.47 3.78 4.76
C SER A 70 7.95 3.61 4.44
N TRP A 71 8.37 2.47 3.87
CA TRP A 71 9.79 2.25 3.54
C TRP A 71 10.36 3.24 2.51
N LEU A 72 9.53 3.81 1.60
CA LEU A 72 9.99 4.85 0.68
C LEU A 72 10.17 6.18 1.40
N PHE A 73 9.29 6.48 2.36
CA PHE A 73 9.44 7.65 3.22
C PHE A 73 10.64 7.52 4.15
N GLU A 74 10.88 6.33 4.71
CA GLU A 74 12.08 6.05 5.52
C GLU A 74 13.35 6.30 4.70
N GLN A 75 13.41 5.77 3.47
CA GLN A 75 14.54 5.99 2.58
C GLN A 75 14.73 7.47 2.25
N ALA A 76 13.64 8.18 1.89
CA ALA A 76 13.70 9.61 1.60
C ALA A 76 14.13 10.43 2.82
N ALA A 77 13.71 10.04 4.03
CA ALA A 77 14.12 10.68 5.27
C ALA A 77 15.62 10.46 5.56
N GLU A 78 16.12 9.24 5.38
CA GLU A 78 17.56 8.92 5.51
C GLU A 78 18.44 9.74 4.52
N GLU A 79 17.94 9.97 3.32
CA GLU A 79 18.62 10.76 2.28
C GLU A 79 18.44 12.28 2.45
N GLY A 80 17.69 12.71 3.47
CA GLY A 80 17.49 14.11 3.77
C GLY A 80 16.57 14.86 2.80
N LEU A 81 15.68 14.14 2.11
CA LEU A 81 14.73 14.70 1.13
C LEU A 81 13.46 15.28 1.77
N LEU A 82 13.18 14.94 3.03
CA LEU A 82 11.97 15.32 3.74
C LEU A 82 12.25 16.34 4.84
N GLU A 83 11.27 17.22 5.08
CA GLU A 83 11.31 18.21 6.15
C GLU A 83 10.60 17.67 7.40
N ALA A 84 11.19 17.87 8.57
CA ALA A 84 10.56 17.52 9.83
C ALA A 84 9.36 18.44 10.11
N TYR A 85 8.20 17.86 10.33
CA TYR A 85 7.00 18.59 10.71
C TYR A 85 6.15 17.77 11.70
N ARG A 86 6.07 18.24 12.93
CA ARG A 86 5.22 17.65 13.95
C ARG A 86 3.78 18.15 13.76
N PRO A 87 2.84 17.29 13.31
CA PRO A 87 1.45 17.71 13.13
C PRO A 87 0.76 18.01 14.47
N THR A 88 -0.32 18.78 14.41
CA THR A 88 -1.10 19.15 15.61
C THR A 88 -1.67 17.95 16.35
N TRP A 89 -1.88 16.84 15.64
CA TRP A 89 -2.41 15.58 16.13
C TRP A 89 -1.34 14.50 16.37
N ALA A 90 -0.08 14.87 16.52
CA ALA A 90 1.06 13.94 16.64
C ALA A 90 0.90 12.87 17.74
N GLU A 91 0.16 13.16 18.81
CA GLU A 91 -0.11 12.19 19.89
C GLU A 91 -1.10 11.09 19.48
N ALA A 92 -1.84 11.31 18.42
CA ALA A 92 -2.81 10.35 17.89
C ALA A 92 -2.18 9.30 16.94
N ILE A 93 -0.86 9.39 16.63
CA ILE A 93 -0.17 8.41 15.78
C ILE A 93 0.76 7.51 16.60
N ALA A 94 0.73 6.21 16.31
CA ALA A 94 1.61 5.25 16.95
C ALA A 94 3.08 5.51 16.58
N PRO A 95 4.05 5.34 17.51
CA PRO A 95 5.47 5.53 17.22
C PRO A 95 5.97 4.70 16.05
N GLU A 96 5.45 3.50 15.87
CA GLU A 96 5.78 2.58 14.76
C GLU A 96 5.23 3.03 13.40
N TYR A 97 4.31 3.99 13.37
CA TYR A 97 3.70 4.53 12.16
C TYR A 97 4.20 5.92 11.81
N ARG A 98 5.36 6.31 12.32
CA ARG A 98 5.97 7.62 12.02
C ARG A 98 7.49 7.59 12.14
N ASP A 99 8.12 8.54 11.51
CA ASP A 99 9.53 8.86 11.76
C ASP A 99 9.70 9.47 13.17
N PRO A 100 10.76 9.12 13.92
CA PRO A 100 11.01 9.68 15.25
C PRO A 100 11.10 11.22 15.26
N GLU A 101 11.61 11.83 14.18
CA GLU A 101 11.74 13.28 14.00
C GLU A 101 10.57 13.90 13.22
N PHE A 102 9.51 13.13 12.95
CA PHE A 102 8.35 13.56 12.17
C PHE A 102 8.69 14.02 10.73
N ARG A 103 9.67 13.42 10.09
CA ARG A 103 9.96 13.66 8.67
C ARG A 103 8.89 13.03 7.77
N TRP A 104 8.18 12.01 8.26
CA TRP A 104 6.96 11.47 7.69
C TRP A 104 6.05 10.93 8.80
N VAL A 105 4.75 10.83 8.53
CA VAL A 105 3.79 10.12 9.38
C VAL A 105 2.85 9.25 8.54
N GLY A 106 2.35 8.18 9.14
CA GLY A 106 1.35 7.31 8.56
C GLY A 106 -0.03 7.96 8.51
N THR A 107 -0.70 7.81 7.40
CA THR A 107 -2.09 8.26 7.19
C THR A 107 -3.06 7.09 7.18
N TYR A 108 -2.67 5.98 6.53
CA TYR A 108 -3.52 4.81 6.35
C TYR A 108 -2.79 3.52 6.69
N LEU A 109 -3.59 2.54 7.07
CA LEU A 109 -3.18 1.16 7.20
C LEU A 109 -3.73 0.37 6.00
N THR A 110 -2.85 -0.38 5.36
CA THR A 110 -3.21 -1.22 4.21
C THR A 110 -2.89 -2.68 4.55
N PRO A 111 -3.86 -3.43 5.13
CA PRO A 111 -3.68 -4.84 5.44
C PRO A 111 -3.65 -5.68 4.17
N GLU A 112 -2.71 -6.63 4.12
CA GLU A 112 -2.60 -7.62 3.06
C GLU A 112 -3.35 -8.89 3.48
N VAL A 113 -4.26 -9.36 2.63
CA VAL A 113 -5.22 -10.41 2.98
C VAL A 113 -5.29 -11.50 1.93
N ILE A 114 -5.95 -12.62 2.28
CA ILE A 114 -6.35 -13.65 1.33
C ILE A 114 -7.68 -13.21 0.72
N VAL A 115 -7.74 -13.16 -0.60
CA VAL A 115 -8.92 -12.74 -1.37
C VAL A 115 -9.48 -13.92 -2.14
N TYR A 116 -10.80 -14.02 -2.17
CA TYR A 116 -11.46 -15.08 -2.91
C TYR A 116 -12.71 -14.58 -3.65
N ASN A 117 -13.09 -15.33 -4.69
CA ASN A 117 -14.35 -15.12 -5.40
C ASN A 117 -15.48 -15.83 -4.64
N ARG A 118 -16.41 -15.06 -4.04
CA ARG A 118 -17.53 -15.56 -3.22
C ARG A 118 -18.59 -16.35 -3.99
N GLU A 119 -18.62 -16.26 -5.33
CA GLU A 119 -19.50 -17.09 -6.17
C GLU A 119 -18.91 -18.48 -6.44
N LYS A 120 -17.60 -18.66 -6.20
CA LYS A 120 -16.88 -19.91 -6.46
C LYS A 120 -16.44 -20.63 -5.19
N ILE A 121 -16.24 -19.89 -4.10
CA ILE A 121 -15.80 -20.43 -2.82
C ILE A 121 -16.70 -19.84 -1.73
N ARG A 122 -17.30 -20.69 -0.93
CA ARG A 122 -18.07 -20.25 0.23
C ARG A 122 -17.11 -19.75 1.33
N ARG A 123 -17.56 -18.84 2.17
CA ARG A 123 -16.74 -18.24 3.23
C ARG A 123 -16.09 -19.29 4.14
N GLU A 124 -16.84 -20.35 4.47
CA GLU A 124 -16.37 -21.43 5.36
C GLU A 124 -15.31 -22.31 4.70
N GLU A 125 -15.24 -22.30 3.38
CA GLU A 125 -14.30 -23.11 2.58
C GLU A 125 -13.06 -22.31 2.20
N ALA A 126 -13.11 -20.98 2.32
CA ALA A 126 -12.00 -20.11 1.99
C ALA A 126 -10.77 -20.40 2.90
N PRO A 127 -9.54 -20.23 2.38
CA PRO A 127 -8.34 -20.44 3.20
C PRO A 127 -8.33 -19.48 4.40
N GLY A 128 -8.42 -20.01 5.62
CA GLY A 128 -8.50 -19.20 6.84
C GLY A 128 -7.16 -18.68 7.35
N ASP A 129 -6.05 -19.08 6.74
CA ASP A 129 -4.69 -18.66 7.09
C ASP A 129 -3.74 -18.89 5.92
N TRP A 130 -2.54 -18.32 5.98
CA TRP A 130 -1.51 -18.41 4.94
C TRP A 130 -1.15 -19.86 4.59
N ASP A 131 -0.95 -20.72 5.59
CA ASP A 131 -0.56 -22.11 5.35
C ASP A 131 -1.70 -22.94 4.74
N ALA A 132 -2.96 -22.54 4.89
CA ALA A 132 -4.09 -23.17 4.23
C ALA A 132 -4.08 -23.01 2.70
N LEU A 133 -3.33 -22.01 2.17
CA LEU A 133 -3.11 -21.83 0.74
C LEU A 133 -2.26 -22.96 0.13
N LEU A 134 -1.49 -23.68 0.94
CA LEU A 134 -0.60 -24.75 0.50
C LEU A 134 -1.33 -26.09 0.33
N ASP A 135 -2.61 -26.18 0.72
CA ASP A 135 -3.43 -27.38 0.55
C ASP A 135 -3.53 -27.75 -0.96
N PRO A 136 -3.23 -29.00 -1.35
CA PRO A 136 -3.32 -29.46 -2.74
C PRO A 136 -4.68 -29.23 -3.42
N ARG A 137 -5.77 -29.08 -2.66
CA ARG A 137 -7.10 -28.72 -3.21
C ARG A 137 -7.11 -27.38 -3.96
N TRP A 138 -6.12 -26.51 -3.70
CA TRP A 138 -5.97 -25.22 -4.34
C TRP A 138 -5.07 -25.24 -5.59
N ARG A 139 -4.53 -26.41 -5.96
CA ARG A 139 -3.65 -26.54 -7.13
C ARG A 139 -4.30 -25.97 -8.39
N GLY A 140 -3.63 -25.01 -9.00
CA GLY A 140 -4.11 -24.31 -10.19
C GLY A 140 -5.29 -23.35 -9.96
N LYS A 141 -5.64 -23.04 -8.69
CA LYS A 141 -6.74 -22.13 -8.35
C LYS A 141 -6.29 -20.77 -7.82
N ILE A 142 -4.99 -20.56 -7.69
CA ILE A 142 -4.42 -19.29 -7.22
C ILE A 142 -3.87 -18.49 -8.39
N VAL A 143 -4.17 -17.21 -8.44
CA VAL A 143 -3.48 -16.22 -9.28
C VAL A 143 -2.77 -15.23 -8.37
N LEU A 144 -1.53 -14.91 -8.66
CA LEU A 144 -0.78 -13.86 -7.97
C LEU A 144 -0.42 -12.74 -8.96
N ARG A 145 -0.27 -11.55 -8.46
CA ARG A 145 0.37 -10.48 -9.23
C ARG A 145 1.84 -10.82 -9.43
N TYR A 146 2.41 -10.53 -10.60
CA TYR A 146 3.83 -10.80 -10.86
C TYR A 146 4.72 -10.01 -9.88
N PRO A 147 5.42 -10.69 -8.96
CA PRO A 147 6.07 -10.04 -7.82
C PRO A 147 7.15 -9.02 -8.20
N PRO A 148 8.05 -9.26 -9.20
CA PRO A 148 9.11 -8.31 -9.52
C PRO A 148 8.63 -6.90 -9.90
N VAL A 149 7.38 -6.75 -10.37
CA VAL A 149 6.82 -5.44 -10.78
C VAL A 149 5.71 -4.92 -9.86
N SER A 150 5.44 -5.61 -8.74
CA SER A 150 4.35 -5.29 -7.81
C SER A 150 4.86 -5.04 -6.39
N GLY A 151 4.88 -3.79 -5.95
CA GLY A 151 5.27 -3.44 -4.59
C GLY A 151 4.43 -4.16 -3.53
N THR A 152 3.11 -4.22 -3.70
CA THR A 152 2.18 -4.98 -2.86
C THR A 152 2.57 -6.46 -2.78
N MET A 153 2.79 -7.13 -3.91
CA MET A 153 3.16 -8.54 -3.90
C MET A 153 4.55 -8.78 -3.30
N GLN A 154 5.50 -7.87 -3.52
CA GLN A 154 6.81 -7.92 -2.84
C GLN A 154 6.66 -7.84 -1.33
N ALA A 155 5.78 -6.96 -0.84
CA ALA A 155 5.49 -6.83 0.59
C ALA A 155 4.87 -8.11 1.15
N ILE A 156 3.85 -8.65 0.48
CA ILE A 156 3.18 -9.89 0.90
C ILE A 156 4.18 -11.05 0.95
N LEU A 157 4.81 -11.37 -0.18
CA LEU A 157 5.71 -12.53 -0.25
C LEU A 157 6.92 -12.38 0.67
N GLY A 158 7.48 -11.17 0.77
CA GLY A 158 8.60 -10.90 1.66
C GLY A 158 8.22 -11.04 3.14
N ALA A 159 7.03 -10.57 3.55
CA ALA A 159 6.52 -10.78 4.89
C ALA A 159 6.30 -12.27 5.20
N LEU A 160 5.80 -13.05 4.23
CA LEU A 160 5.62 -14.49 4.38
C LEU A 160 6.95 -15.25 4.44
N VAL A 161 8.02 -14.75 3.80
CA VAL A 161 9.38 -15.26 3.98
C VAL A 161 9.86 -14.97 5.41
N LEU A 162 9.73 -13.72 5.87
CA LEU A 162 10.17 -13.31 7.20
C LEU A 162 9.37 -13.95 8.35
N ARG A 163 8.16 -14.41 8.10
CA ARG A 163 7.34 -15.16 9.05
C ARG A 163 7.96 -16.52 9.40
N GLN A 164 8.78 -17.09 8.52
CA GLN A 164 9.38 -18.40 8.72
C GLN A 164 10.66 -18.30 9.58
N PRO A 165 11.06 -19.40 10.28
CA PRO A 165 12.25 -19.38 11.12
C PRO A 165 13.54 -18.98 10.39
N THR A 166 13.66 -19.34 9.12
CA THR A 166 14.80 -18.99 8.26
C THR A 166 14.33 -18.50 6.89
N VAL A 167 15.16 -17.69 6.23
CA VAL A 167 14.89 -17.24 4.85
C VAL A 167 14.72 -18.45 3.91
N ARG A 168 15.53 -19.49 4.08
CA ARG A 168 15.43 -20.73 3.31
C ARG A 168 14.06 -21.40 3.44
N GLU A 169 13.55 -21.52 4.67
CA GLU A 169 12.20 -22.07 4.90
C GLU A 169 11.12 -21.20 4.29
N GLY A 170 11.33 -19.88 4.31
CA GLY A 170 10.47 -18.92 3.60
C GLY A 170 10.38 -19.20 2.10
N PHE A 171 11.51 -19.43 1.44
CA PHE A 171 11.53 -19.78 0.02
C PHE A 171 10.97 -21.17 -0.27
N LEU A 172 11.15 -22.14 0.62
CA LEU A 172 10.45 -23.44 0.53
C LEU A 172 8.93 -23.27 0.63
N TRP A 173 8.46 -22.39 1.51
CA TRP A 173 7.05 -22.04 1.61
C TRP A 173 6.53 -21.40 0.30
N LEU A 174 7.28 -20.43 -0.27
CA LEU A 174 6.93 -19.81 -1.56
C LEU A 174 6.91 -20.83 -2.71
N ALA A 175 7.80 -21.82 -2.71
CA ALA A 175 7.82 -22.88 -3.70
C ALA A 175 6.56 -23.76 -3.63
N ARG A 176 6.07 -24.05 -2.41
CA ARG A 176 4.79 -24.77 -2.22
C ARG A 176 3.60 -23.92 -2.68
N LEU A 177 3.63 -22.61 -2.46
CA LEU A 177 2.61 -21.70 -2.98
C LEU A 177 2.62 -21.63 -4.51
N ASP A 178 3.80 -21.64 -5.14
CA ASP A 178 3.96 -21.67 -6.59
C ASP A 178 3.30 -22.93 -7.20
N GLU A 179 3.38 -24.10 -6.52
CA GLU A 179 2.68 -25.32 -6.97
C GLU A 179 1.15 -25.18 -7.00
N GLN A 180 0.58 -24.28 -6.16
CA GLN A 180 -0.85 -24.01 -6.15
C GLN A 180 -1.22 -22.91 -7.16
N THR A 181 -0.24 -22.10 -7.57
CA THR A 181 -0.43 -20.94 -8.42
C THR A 181 -0.53 -21.36 -9.89
N ARG A 182 -1.62 -20.95 -10.55
CA ARG A 182 -1.84 -21.22 -11.98
C ARG A 182 -1.07 -20.26 -12.87
N THR A 183 -1.03 -18.96 -12.47
CA THR A 183 -0.45 -17.91 -13.30
C THR A 183 -0.12 -16.68 -12.48
N TYR A 184 0.69 -15.81 -13.07
CA TYR A 184 1.11 -14.53 -12.50
C TYR A 184 0.62 -13.40 -13.40
N ALA A 185 -0.30 -12.59 -12.89
CA ALA A 185 -0.91 -11.49 -13.63
C ALA A 185 0.08 -10.33 -13.85
N ALA A 186 0.12 -9.80 -15.08
CA ALA A 186 1.02 -8.72 -15.47
C ALA A 186 0.65 -7.36 -14.89
N ASP A 187 -0.64 -7.13 -14.59
CA ASP A 187 -1.17 -5.88 -14.02
C ASP A 187 -2.38 -6.17 -13.11
N PRO A 188 -2.84 -5.21 -12.29
CA PRO A 188 -3.99 -5.41 -11.40
C PRO A 188 -5.29 -5.72 -12.15
N THR A 189 -5.51 -5.14 -13.33
CA THR A 189 -6.74 -5.37 -14.11
C THR A 189 -6.83 -6.83 -14.52
N GLN A 190 -5.73 -7.42 -15.01
CA GLN A 190 -5.66 -8.84 -15.34
C GLN A 190 -5.92 -9.71 -14.10
N LEU A 191 -5.35 -9.33 -12.93
CA LEU A 191 -5.59 -10.05 -11.67
C LEU A 191 -7.09 -10.08 -11.34
N TYR A 192 -7.75 -8.93 -11.38
CA TYR A 192 -9.18 -8.82 -11.06
C TYR A 192 -10.06 -9.58 -12.05
N VAL A 193 -9.74 -9.53 -13.35
CA VAL A 193 -10.49 -10.28 -14.37
C VAL A 193 -10.38 -11.78 -14.15
N LEU A 194 -9.18 -12.31 -13.89
CA LEU A 194 -8.98 -13.74 -13.66
C LEU A 194 -9.69 -14.21 -12.38
N LEU A 195 -9.62 -13.42 -11.32
CA LEU A 195 -10.31 -13.68 -10.06
C LEU A 195 -11.84 -13.66 -10.24
N ALA A 196 -12.36 -12.63 -10.92
CA ALA A 196 -13.79 -12.45 -11.15
C ALA A 196 -14.40 -13.56 -12.00
N ARG A 197 -13.70 -14.01 -13.03
CA ARG A 197 -14.13 -15.14 -13.85
C ARG A 197 -14.17 -16.48 -13.09
N GLY A 198 -13.46 -16.55 -11.96
CA GLY A 198 -13.43 -17.72 -11.10
C GLY A 198 -12.61 -18.89 -11.65
N GLU A 199 -11.81 -18.68 -12.68
CA GLU A 199 -10.84 -19.65 -13.17
C GLU A 199 -9.70 -19.85 -12.16
N THR A 200 -9.33 -18.77 -11.49
CA THR A 200 -8.38 -18.73 -10.37
C THR A 200 -9.04 -17.97 -9.22
N PRO A 201 -9.91 -18.62 -8.43
CA PRO A 201 -10.80 -17.97 -7.50
C PRO A 201 -10.13 -17.47 -6.21
N ILE A 202 -8.80 -17.54 -6.09
CA ILE A 202 -8.02 -17.08 -4.92
C ILE A 202 -6.87 -16.22 -5.38
N THR A 203 -6.61 -15.16 -4.61
CA THR A 203 -5.39 -14.34 -4.71
C THR A 203 -4.96 -13.82 -3.33
N LEU A 204 -3.81 -13.17 -3.29
CA LEU A 204 -3.31 -12.37 -2.17
C LEU A 204 -3.30 -10.92 -2.61
N TRP A 205 -3.91 -10.03 -1.84
CA TRP A 205 -3.98 -8.62 -2.23
C TRP A 205 -4.28 -7.71 -1.04
N ASN A 206 -4.20 -6.41 -1.25
CA ASN A 206 -4.56 -5.46 -0.20
C ASN A 206 -6.07 -5.36 -0.02
N LEU A 207 -6.49 -5.28 1.23
CA LEU A 207 -7.90 -5.28 1.64
C LEU A 207 -8.66 -4.10 1.04
N THR A 208 -8.05 -2.92 1.03
CA THR A 208 -8.71 -1.67 0.61
C THR A 208 -9.11 -1.70 -0.87
N ASP A 209 -8.22 -2.22 -1.74
CA ASP A 209 -8.54 -2.40 -3.15
C ASP A 209 -9.62 -3.47 -3.37
N VAL A 210 -9.59 -4.55 -2.58
CA VAL A 210 -10.60 -5.62 -2.67
C VAL A 210 -11.98 -5.06 -2.38
N VAL A 211 -12.11 -4.29 -1.30
CA VAL A 211 -13.39 -3.65 -0.94
C VAL A 211 -13.81 -2.65 -2.02
N LEU A 212 -12.88 -1.82 -2.50
CA LEU A 212 -13.16 -0.89 -3.60
C LEU A 212 -13.70 -1.62 -4.84
N GLN A 213 -13.06 -2.73 -5.23
CA GLN A 213 -13.49 -3.52 -6.39
C GLN A 213 -14.86 -4.17 -6.18
N ALA A 214 -15.14 -4.66 -4.98
CA ALA A 214 -16.42 -5.27 -4.65
C ALA A 214 -17.56 -4.25 -4.58
N GLU A 215 -17.36 -3.14 -3.85
CA GLU A 215 -18.41 -2.17 -3.56
C GLU A 215 -18.68 -1.22 -4.75
N ARG A 216 -17.63 -0.74 -5.40
CA ARG A 216 -17.76 0.27 -6.46
C ARG A 216 -17.97 -0.33 -7.85
N TYR A 217 -17.36 -1.49 -8.12
CA TYR A 217 -17.38 -2.12 -9.44
C TYR A 217 -18.17 -3.43 -9.48
N GLY A 218 -18.71 -3.88 -8.34
CA GLY A 218 -19.57 -5.06 -8.27
C GLY A 218 -18.86 -6.39 -8.51
N PHE A 219 -17.53 -6.45 -8.36
CA PHE A 219 -16.82 -7.72 -8.47
C PHE A 219 -17.21 -8.66 -7.32
N PRO A 220 -17.30 -9.97 -7.56
CA PRO A 220 -17.70 -10.94 -6.55
C PRO A 220 -16.55 -11.30 -5.59
N PHE A 221 -15.86 -10.28 -5.07
CA PHE A 221 -14.72 -10.47 -4.18
C PHE A 221 -15.16 -10.41 -2.71
N ASP A 222 -14.50 -11.25 -1.92
CA ASP A 222 -14.53 -11.21 -0.46
C ASP A 222 -13.13 -11.59 0.05
N PHE A 223 -12.87 -11.43 1.33
CA PHE A 223 -11.55 -11.60 1.90
C PHE A 223 -11.55 -12.33 3.24
N VAL A 224 -10.39 -12.85 3.60
CA VAL A 224 -10.10 -13.39 4.92
C VAL A 224 -8.89 -12.68 5.48
N VAL A 225 -9.02 -12.07 6.66
CA VAL A 225 -7.87 -11.65 7.47
C VAL A 225 -7.26 -12.92 8.09
N PRO A 226 -6.01 -13.28 7.75
CA PRO A 226 -5.42 -14.54 8.21
C PRO A 226 -5.33 -14.60 9.73
N ARG A 227 -5.61 -15.78 10.30
CA ARG A 227 -5.60 -15.97 11.78
C ARG A 227 -4.23 -15.73 12.40
N SER A 228 -3.15 -16.07 11.70
CA SER A 228 -1.77 -15.82 12.14
C SER A 228 -1.30 -14.38 11.95
N GLY A 229 -2.16 -13.51 11.46
CA GLY A 229 -1.91 -12.10 11.24
C GLY A 229 -1.73 -11.73 9.75
N ALA A 230 -2.01 -10.48 9.45
CA ALA A 230 -1.85 -9.86 8.14
C ALA A 230 -0.64 -8.91 8.15
N PRO A 231 0.21 -8.91 7.12
CA PRO A 231 1.14 -7.81 6.91
C PRO A 231 0.34 -6.52 6.76
N VAL A 232 0.69 -5.48 7.51
CA VAL A 232 0.02 -4.18 7.41
C VAL A 232 1.04 -3.17 6.92
N LEU A 233 0.81 -2.66 5.70
CA LEU A 233 1.56 -1.54 5.17
C LEU A 233 1.03 -0.24 5.76
N VAL A 234 1.93 0.71 5.98
CA VAL A 234 1.58 2.05 6.41
C VAL A 234 1.84 2.99 5.25
N ASP A 235 0.80 3.65 4.77
CA ASP A 235 0.93 4.71 3.77
C ASP A 235 1.21 6.04 4.49
N GLY A 236 2.16 6.79 3.97
CA GLY A 236 2.66 7.99 4.61
C GLY A 236 2.27 9.30 3.95
N ILE A 237 2.56 10.39 4.66
CA ILE A 237 2.57 11.76 4.16
C ILE A 237 3.81 12.49 4.67
N ALA A 238 4.39 13.35 3.85
CA ALA A 238 5.58 14.14 4.22
C ALA A 238 5.62 15.47 3.47
N LEU A 239 6.27 16.45 4.10
CA LEU A 239 6.69 17.68 3.42
C LEU A 239 8.01 17.45 2.70
N VAL A 240 8.12 17.91 1.46
CA VAL A 240 9.37 17.85 0.69
C VAL A 240 10.29 18.97 1.12
N ARG A 241 11.53 18.63 1.50
CA ARG A 241 12.50 19.62 1.97
C ARG A 241 12.81 20.65 0.88
N GLY A 242 12.69 21.93 1.22
CA GLY A 242 12.95 23.04 0.28
C GLY A 242 11.86 23.22 -0.78
N GLY A 243 10.74 22.53 -0.68
CA GLY A 243 9.58 22.73 -1.56
C GLY A 243 9.02 24.16 -1.49
N PRO A 244 8.36 24.64 -2.55
CA PRO A 244 7.77 25.99 -2.56
C PRO A 244 6.53 26.07 -1.66
N ASN A 245 6.17 27.30 -1.23
CA ASN A 245 4.91 27.59 -0.53
C ASN A 245 4.63 26.70 0.71
N MET A 246 5.65 26.40 1.51
CA MET A 246 5.61 25.47 2.65
C MET A 246 4.54 25.77 3.69
N GLU A 247 4.14 27.05 3.86
CA GLU A 247 3.02 27.39 4.74
C GLU A 247 1.72 26.74 4.26
N TRP A 248 1.45 26.80 2.97
CA TRP A 248 0.26 26.19 2.36
C TRP A 248 0.36 24.65 2.32
N ALA A 249 1.57 24.13 2.14
CA ALA A 249 1.81 22.69 2.24
C ALA A 249 1.47 22.15 3.64
N ARG A 250 1.85 22.85 4.72
CA ARG A 250 1.49 22.48 6.10
C ARG A 250 -0.01 22.57 6.34
N ARG A 251 -0.69 23.61 5.83
CA ARG A 251 -2.15 23.72 5.92
C ARG A 251 -2.88 22.60 5.21
N PHE A 252 -2.44 22.25 4.00
CA PHE A 252 -3.01 21.13 3.25
C PHE A 252 -2.71 19.79 3.94
N TYR A 253 -1.50 19.61 4.46
CA TYR A 253 -1.12 18.44 5.25
C TYR A 253 -2.08 18.24 6.44
N GLU A 254 -2.29 19.26 7.28
CA GLU A 254 -3.22 19.19 8.42
C GLU A 254 -4.67 18.95 7.96
N PHE A 255 -5.07 19.56 6.84
CA PHE A 255 -6.41 19.41 6.29
C PHE A 255 -6.71 17.97 5.88
N VAL A 256 -5.85 17.35 5.04
CA VAL A 256 -6.08 15.99 4.54
C VAL A 256 -5.84 14.90 5.59
N THR A 257 -5.15 15.24 6.69
CA THR A 257 -4.89 14.32 7.81
C THR A 257 -5.71 14.65 9.06
N SER A 258 -6.64 15.60 8.97
CA SER A 258 -7.60 15.85 10.05
C SER A 258 -8.42 14.58 10.33
N ARG A 259 -8.94 14.46 11.54
CA ARG A 259 -9.74 13.32 11.95
C ARG A 259 -10.96 13.13 11.03
N GLU A 260 -11.63 14.23 10.74
CA GLU A 260 -12.81 14.30 9.87
C GLU A 260 -12.46 13.87 8.45
N ALA A 261 -11.36 14.39 7.90
CA ALA A 261 -10.91 14.04 6.55
C ALA A 261 -10.53 12.55 6.44
N LEU A 262 -9.85 11.98 7.45
CA LEU A 262 -9.50 10.56 7.43
C LEU A 262 -10.72 9.64 7.54
N LEU A 263 -11.73 10.00 8.32
CA LEU A 263 -13.01 9.28 8.37
C LEU A 263 -13.77 9.39 7.05
N GLU A 264 -13.74 10.57 6.42
CA GLU A 264 -14.34 10.78 5.10
C GLU A 264 -13.61 9.94 4.03
N GLN A 265 -12.28 9.90 4.06
CA GLN A 265 -11.47 9.05 3.19
C GLN A 265 -11.77 7.56 3.38
N SER A 266 -12.05 7.15 4.61
CA SER A 266 -12.50 5.79 4.90
C SER A 266 -13.82 5.46 4.21
N ARG A 267 -14.78 6.38 4.24
CA ARG A 267 -16.12 6.18 3.64
C ARG A 267 -16.12 6.28 2.11
N LEU A 268 -15.36 7.22 1.55
CA LEU A 268 -15.42 7.55 0.12
C LEU A 268 -14.35 6.82 -0.71
N PHE A 269 -13.18 6.56 -0.12
CA PHE A 269 -12.02 6.04 -0.82
C PHE A 269 -11.47 4.74 -0.23
N TYR A 270 -12.21 4.12 0.70
CA TYR A 270 -11.87 2.84 1.32
C TYR A 270 -10.47 2.84 1.94
N ARG A 271 -10.15 3.89 2.73
CA ARG A 271 -8.88 3.99 3.46
C ARG A 271 -9.08 3.67 4.95
N ILE A 272 -8.16 2.93 5.55
CA ILE A 272 -8.20 2.66 7.00
C ILE A 272 -7.29 3.67 7.68
N PRO A 273 -7.82 4.64 8.46
CA PRO A 273 -7.00 5.62 9.15
C PRO A 273 -5.99 5.01 10.11
N ALA A 274 -4.76 5.55 10.13
CA ALA A 274 -3.72 5.13 11.06
C ALA A 274 -3.80 5.82 12.44
N ARG A 275 -4.70 6.80 12.61
CA ARG A 275 -4.87 7.56 13.86
C ARG A 275 -5.57 6.75 14.93
N ARG A 276 -5.01 6.75 16.15
CA ARG A 276 -5.53 6.01 17.31
C ARG A 276 -6.68 6.71 18.04
N ASP A 277 -6.94 8.00 17.76
CA ASP A 277 -8.07 8.76 18.31
C ASP A 277 -9.36 8.58 17.48
N ILE A 278 -9.32 7.78 16.42
CA ILE A 278 -10.49 7.29 15.70
C ILE A 278 -10.82 5.89 16.26
N LYS A 279 -12.02 5.77 16.83
CA LYS A 279 -12.44 4.53 17.49
C LYS A 279 -13.01 3.53 16.48
N PRO A 280 -12.92 2.20 16.75
CA PRO A 280 -13.45 1.17 15.86
C PRO A 280 -14.90 1.38 15.44
N GLU A 281 -15.76 1.84 16.35
CA GLU A 281 -17.19 2.08 16.12
C GLU A 281 -17.48 3.27 15.18
N GLU A 282 -16.49 4.04 14.81
CA GLU A 282 -16.60 5.16 13.86
C GLU A 282 -16.23 4.77 12.44
N PHE A 283 -15.61 3.60 12.28
CA PHE A 283 -15.28 3.08 10.96
C PHE A 283 -16.51 2.58 10.23
N PRO A 284 -16.53 2.67 8.89
CA PRO A 284 -17.58 2.03 8.11
C PRO A 284 -17.53 0.51 8.24
N ASP A 285 -18.68 -0.16 8.03
CA ASP A 285 -18.88 -1.61 8.22
C ASP A 285 -17.93 -2.50 7.42
N TRP A 286 -17.33 -1.97 6.35
CA TRP A 286 -16.37 -2.72 5.54
C TRP A 286 -14.99 -2.90 6.23
N VAL A 287 -14.68 -2.10 7.23
CA VAL A 287 -13.41 -2.24 7.99
C VAL A 287 -13.56 -3.42 8.95
N PRO A 288 -12.67 -4.42 8.89
CA PRO A 288 -12.74 -5.55 9.83
C PRO A 288 -12.59 -5.09 11.27
N GLU A 289 -13.35 -5.70 12.18
CA GLU A 289 -13.23 -5.45 13.62
C GLU A 289 -11.81 -5.68 14.13
N GLU A 290 -11.09 -6.64 13.53
CA GLU A 290 -9.73 -7.00 13.91
C GLU A 290 -8.84 -7.18 12.68
N LEU A 291 -7.80 -6.34 12.56
CA LEU A 291 -6.83 -6.40 11.46
C LEU A 291 -5.71 -7.43 11.69
N ARG A 292 -5.46 -7.82 12.95
CA ARG A 292 -4.40 -8.77 13.34
C ARG A 292 -3.05 -8.46 12.69
N PRO A 293 -2.39 -7.35 13.00
CA PRO A 293 -1.11 -7.03 12.39
C PRO A 293 -0.08 -8.13 12.65
N MET A 294 0.56 -8.64 11.60
CA MET A 294 1.70 -9.54 11.70
C MET A 294 2.98 -8.72 11.91
N PRO A 295 3.85 -9.07 12.87
CA PRO A 295 5.14 -8.41 13.01
C PRO A 295 6.01 -8.70 11.77
N VAL A 296 6.47 -7.65 11.10
CA VAL A 296 7.35 -7.72 9.93
C VAL A 296 8.52 -6.78 10.12
N ASP A 297 9.73 -7.26 9.92
CA ASP A 297 10.92 -6.40 9.80
C ASP A 297 10.94 -5.74 8.42
N TRP A 298 10.20 -4.62 8.30
CA TRP A 298 10.07 -3.86 7.06
C TRP A 298 11.41 -3.32 6.58
N SER A 299 12.33 -2.97 7.50
CA SER A 299 13.67 -2.49 7.15
C SER A 299 14.51 -3.58 6.50
N ARG A 300 14.46 -4.82 7.03
CA ARG A 300 15.11 -5.96 6.40
C ARG A 300 14.49 -6.27 5.05
N LEU A 301 13.16 -6.27 4.96
CA LEU A 301 12.46 -6.51 3.71
C LEU A 301 12.83 -5.47 2.65
N ARG A 302 12.87 -4.18 2.99
CA ARG A 302 13.29 -3.11 2.10
C ARG A 302 14.65 -3.38 1.46
N ARG A 303 15.63 -3.79 2.26
CA ARG A 303 17.00 -4.08 1.77
C ARG A 303 17.07 -5.29 0.84
N LEU A 304 16.29 -6.33 1.11
CA LEU A 304 16.41 -7.64 0.45
C LEU A 304 15.37 -7.89 -0.65
N ARG A 305 14.29 -7.12 -0.70
CA ARG A 305 13.14 -7.39 -1.58
C ARG A 305 13.51 -7.59 -3.05
N GLN A 306 14.40 -6.76 -3.60
CA GLN A 306 14.79 -6.87 -5.00
C GLN A 306 15.57 -8.16 -5.27
N ALA A 307 16.54 -8.46 -4.42
CA ALA A 307 17.34 -9.68 -4.51
C ALA A 307 16.46 -10.93 -4.30
N TRP A 308 15.51 -10.86 -3.35
CA TRP A 308 14.56 -11.95 -3.11
C TRP A 308 13.61 -12.18 -4.28
N MET A 309 13.10 -11.12 -4.90
CA MET A 309 12.21 -11.27 -6.06
C MET A 309 12.96 -11.77 -7.30
N ALA A 310 14.20 -11.34 -7.51
CA ALA A 310 15.04 -11.87 -8.57
C ALA A 310 15.34 -13.38 -8.35
N TYR A 311 15.72 -13.75 -7.13
CA TYR A 311 15.94 -15.16 -6.77
C TYR A 311 14.69 -16.01 -6.96
N TRP A 312 13.52 -15.52 -6.49
CA TRP A 312 12.25 -16.19 -6.66
C TRP A 312 11.90 -16.38 -8.14
N ASP A 313 12.09 -15.36 -8.96
CA ASP A 313 11.79 -15.38 -10.40
C ASP A 313 12.67 -16.40 -11.15
N GLU A 314 13.93 -16.47 -10.78
CA GLU A 314 14.91 -17.37 -11.39
C GLU A 314 14.70 -18.83 -10.96
N HIS A 315 14.41 -19.09 -9.68
CA HIS A 315 14.47 -20.43 -9.12
C HIS A 315 13.10 -21.07 -8.83
N ILE A 316 12.06 -20.28 -8.57
CA ILE A 316 10.76 -20.80 -8.08
C ILE A 316 9.63 -20.63 -9.09
N ARG A 317 9.50 -19.47 -9.73
CA ARG A 317 8.37 -19.19 -10.63
C ARG A 317 8.11 -20.30 -11.64
N GLY A 318 6.95 -20.98 -11.54
CA GLY A 318 6.56 -22.10 -12.36
C GLY A 318 7.44 -23.37 -12.21
N ARG A 319 8.25 -23.41 -11.17
CA ARG A 319 9.21 -24.49 -10.88
C ARG A 319 9.17 -24.94 -9.43
N GLY A 320 8.16 -24.58 -8.68
CA GLY A 320 8.06 -24.83 -7.23
C GLY A 320 8.34 -26.29 -6.87
N GLY A 321 7.69 -27.23 -7.55
CA GLY A 321 7.93 -28.66 -7.30
C GLY A 321 9.36 -29.12 -7.60
N ARG A 322 10.00 -28.56 -8.64
CA ARG A 322 11.42 -28.85 -8.94
C ARG A 322 12.33 -28.27 -7.85
N TYR A 323 12.05 -27.04 -7.41
CA TYR A 323 12.79 -26.40 -6.32
C TYR A 323 12.66 -27.17 -5.02
N LEU A 324 11.48 -27.68 -4.68
CA LEU A 324 11.25 -28.51 -3.48
C LEU A 324 12.03 -29.82 -3.53
N ALA A 325 12.14 -30.45 -4.70
CA ALA A 325 12.90 -31.69 -4.89
C ALA A 325 14.42 -31.48 -4.85
N ASN A 326 14.89 -30.35 -5.35
CA ASN A 326 16.31 -29.98 -5.37
C ASN A 326 16.44 -28.44 -5.24
N PRO A 327 16.44 -27.93 -4.00
CA PRO A 327 16.62 -26.53 -3.76
C PRO A 327 17.94 -26.02 -4.35
N GLY A 328 17.88 -24.92 -5.08
CA GLY A 328 19.04 -24.25 -5.67
C GLY A 328 20.02 -23.69 -4.63
N PRO A 329 20.90 -22.74 -5.02
CA PRO A 329 21.78 -22.06 -4.09
C PRO A 329 20.97 -21.39 -2.95
N PRO A 330 21.59 -21.08 -1.81
CA PRO A 330 20.85 -20.40 -0.73
C PRO A 330 20.32 -19.04 -1.23
N PRO A 331 19.08 -18.67 -0.80
CA PRO A 331 18.57 -17.34 -1.10
C PRO A 331 19.41 -16.25 -0.40
N PRO A 332 19.39 -15.01 -0.90
CA PRO A 332 20.07 -13.88 -0.25
C PRO A 332 19.58 -13.65 1.19
N GLU A 333 20.51 -13.37 2.14
CA GLU A 333 20.24 -13.14 3.57
C GLU A 333 20.51 -11.68 3.98
#